data_f403938187dce03d0daa2801e340c124
#
_entry.id   f403938187dce03d0daa2801e340c124
#
_cell.length_a   1.000
_cell.length_b   1.000
_cell.length_c   1.000
_cell.angle_alpha   90.00
_cell.angle_beta   90.00
_cell.angle_gamma   90.00
#
_symmetry.space_group_name_H-M   'P 1'
#
loop_
_entity.id
_entity.type
_entity.pdbx_description
1 polymer ?
#
loop_
_entity_poly.entity_id
_entity_poly.type
_entity_poly.pdbx_seq_one_letter_code
_entity_poly.pdbx_strand_id
1 'polypeptide(L)'
;MVQWKFKAERLERAIAINLVIAWRIMLMTLLGRACPELPAQVLLSDIEVTVLSAFAKQNRITPPANLGDAVRLVARLGGYLGRKNDPPPGHQIMWQGYAVLQMICLGFSLRPPDTS
;
A
#
# COMPACT_ATOMS: atom_id res chain seq x y z
N MET A 1 18.04 34.31 0.69
CA MET A 1 17.06 34.16 1.76
C MET A 1 15.76 33.56 1.30
N VAL A 2 15.24 34.01 0.15
CA VAL A 2 13.99 33.48 -0.39
C VAL A 2 14.13 31.99 -0.73
N GLN A 3 15.27 31.58 -1.29
CA GLN A 3 15.55 30.17 -1.63
C GLN A 3 15.60 29.26 -0.40
N TRP A 4 16.06 29.80 0.71
CA TRP A 4 16.16 29.07 1.97
C TRP A 4 14.75 28.75 2.50
N LYS A 5 13.83 29.71 2.41
CA LYS A 5 12.44 29.50 2.80
C LYS A 5 11.76 28.43 1.95
N PHE A 6 11.97 28.47 0.64
CA PHE A 6 11.41 27.46 -0.27
C PHE A 6 11.93 26.07 0.03
N LYS A 7 13.23 25.94 0.31
CA LYS A 7 13.81 24.63 0.64
C LYS A 7 13.25 24.11 1.95
N ALA A 8 13.08 24.97 2.95
CA ALA A 8 12.52 24.58 4.23
C ALA A 8 11.07 24.11 4.07
N GLU A 9 10.25 24.82 3.30
CA GLU A 9 8.86 24.43 3.05
C GLU A 9 8.76 23.11 2.31
N ARG A 10 9.60 22.88 1.30
CA ARG A 10 9.65 21.63 0.57
C ARG A 10 10.04 20.48 1.48
N LEU A 11 11.02 20.71 2.34
CA LEU A 11 11.46 19.69 3.29
C LEU A 11 10.36 19.35 4.28
N GLU A 12 9.66 20.35 4.80
CA GLU A 12 8.54 20.13 5.71
C GLU A 12 7.44 19.31 5.05
N ARG A 13 7.08 19.62 3.80
CA ARG A 13 6.07 18.86 3.07
C ARG A 13 6.52 17.43 2.82
N ALA A 14 7.79 17.24 2.43
CA ALA A 14 8.31 15.91 2.19
C ALA A 14 8.31 15.09 3.47
N ILE A 15 8.70 15.67 4.59
CA ILE A 15 8.68 15.00 5.89
C ILE A 15 7.25 14.65 6.29
N ALA A 16 6.31 15.58 6.11
CA ALA A 16 4.91 15.34 6.45
C ALA A 16 4.33 14.19 5.63
N ILE A 17 4.59 14.15 4.32
CA ILE A 17 4.12 13.08 3.46
C ILE A 17 4.72 11.74 3.87
N ASN A 18 6.03 11.72 4.15
CA ASN A 18 6.70 10.49 4.58
C ASN A 18 6.18 10.01 5.93
N LEU A 19 5.85 10.91 6.84
CA LEU A 19 5.27 10.53 8.13
C LEU A 19 3.90 9.90 7.96
N VAL A 20 3.07 10.45 7.07
CA VAL A 20 1.75 9.89 6.80
C VAL A 20 1.88 8.49 6.20
N ILE A 21 2.78 8.31 5.25
CA ILE A 21 3.02 7.00 4.63
C ILE A 21 3.54 6.00 5.67
N ALA A 22 4.50 6.40 6.47
CA ALA A 22 5.05 5.54 7.53
C ALA A 22 3.98 5.14 8.53
N TRP A 23 3.12 6.06 8.90
CA TRP A 23 2.00 5.81 9.81
C TRP A 23 1.04 4.77 9.22
N ARG A 24 0.67 4.92 7.93
CA ARG A 24 -0.22 3.97 7.27
C ARG A 24 0.39 2.57 7.22
N ILE A 25 1.68 2.50 6.87
CA ILE A 25 2.37 1.21 6.79
C ILE A 25 2.44 0.55 8.16
N MET A 26 2.72 1.33 9.20
CA MET A 26 2.74 0.81 10.57
C MET A 26 1.36 0.29 10.96
N LEU A 27 0.30 1.05 10.68
CA LEU A 27 -1.06 0.62 10.97
C LEU A 27 -1.43 -0.65 10.20
N MET A 28 -1.08 -0.73 8.92
CA MET A 28 -1.34 -1.93 8.13
C MET A 28 -0.64 -3.15 8.72
N THR A 29 0.61 -2.98 9.12
CA THR A 29 1.38 -4.08 9.70
C THR A 29 0.78 -4.53 11.03
N LEU A 30 0.43 -3.59 11.90
CA LEU A 30 -0.13 -3.91 13.20
C LEU A 30 -1.54 -4.47 13.11
N LEU A 31 -2.43 -3.79 12.38
CA LEU A 31 -3.82 -4.21 12.29
C LEU A 31 -3.99 -5.46 11.46
N GLY A 32 -3.13 -5.65 10.46
CA GLY A 32 -3.14 -6.87 9.67
C GLY A 32 -2.84 -8.11 10.50
N ARG A 33 -2.08 -7.95 11.58
CA ARG A 33 -1.78 -9.05 12.51
C ARG A 33 -2.81 -9.16 13.62
N ALA A 34 -3.18 -8.01 14.21
CA ALA A 34 -4.04 -7.98 15.39
C ALA A 34 -5.52 -8.14 15.03
N CYS A 35 -5.95 -7.54 13.95
CA CYS A 35 -7.36 -7.51 13.55
C CYS A 35 -7.51 -7.78 12.05
N PRO A 36 -7.10 -8.97 11.57
CA PRO A 36 -7.15 -9.27 10.13
C PRO A 36 -8.58 -9.32 9.58
N GLU A 37 -9.58 -9.49 10.43
CA GLU A 37 -10.97 -9.59 10.03
C GLU A 37 -11.62 -8.26 9.69
N LEU A 38 -10.93 -7.14 9.96
CA LEU A 38 -11.46 -5.81 9.64
C LEU A 38 -11.62 -5.63 8.12
N PRO A 39 -12.58 -4.80 7.69
CA PRO A 39 -12.68 -4.50 6.26
C PRO A 39 -11.42 -3.80 5.75
N ALA A 40 -11.02 -4.12 4.52
CA ALA A 40 -9.83 -3.49 3.92
C ALA A 40 -10.00 -1.97 3.81
N GLN A 41 -11.23 -1.51 3.66
CA GLN A 41 -11.55 -0.09 3.51
C GLN A 41 -11.23 0.75 4.75
N VAL A 42 -10.95 0.11 5.87
CA VAL A 42 -10.54 0.82 7.10
C VAL A 42 -9.23 1.59 6.87
N LEU A 43 -8.29 0.99 6.12
CA LEU A 43 -6.98 1.60 5.88
C LEU A 43 -6.70 1.89 4.40
N LEU A 44 -7.41 1.24 3.49
CA LEU A 44 -7.15 1.34 2.06
C LEU A 44 -8.30 2.04 1.35
N SER A 45 -7.96 2.86 0.35
CA SER A 45 -8.97 3.52 -0.46
C SER A 45 -9.60 2.52 -1.44
N ASP A 46 -10.73 2.92 -2.05
CA ASP A 46 -11.43 2.08 -3.01
C ASP A 46 -10.55 1.72 -4.19
N ILE A 47 -9.75 2.67 -4.69
CA ILE A 47 -8.86 2.42 -5.82
C ILE A 47 -7.76 1.43 -5.43
N GLU A 48 -7.23 1.54 -4.21
CA GLU A 48 -6.22 0.61 -3.72
C GLU A 48 -6.79 -0.80 -3.63
N VAL A 49 -7.98 -0.95 -3.10
CA VAL A 49 -8.65 -2.26 -3.02
C VAL A 49 -8.93 -2.82 -4.42
N THR A 50 -9.37 -1.97 -5.34
CA THR A 50 -9.64 -2.36 -6.73
C THR A 50 -8.37 -2.88 -7.41
N VAL A 51 -7.26 -2.17 -7.23
CA VAL A 51 -5.96 -2.58 -7.80
C VAL A 51 -5.50 -3.91 -7.19
N LEU A 52 -5.63 -4.06 -5.87
CA LEU A 52 -5.26 -5.31 -5.21
C LEU A 52 -6.12 -6.47 -5.69
N SER A 53 -7.41 -6.25 -5.87
CA SER A 53 -8.32 -7.27 -6.38
C SER A 53 -7.94 -7.70 -7.80
N ALA A 54 -7.60 -6.74 -8.65
CA ALA A 54 -7.15 -7.03 -10.01
C ALA A 54 -5.83 -7.81 -10.02
N PHE A 55 -4.89 -7.42 -9.15
CA PHE A 55 -3.63 -8.13 -8.99
C PHE A 55 -3.86 -9.58 -8.54
N ALA A 56 -4.74 -9.79 -7.57
CA ALA A 56 -5.06 -11.11 -7.07
C ALA A 56 -5.65 -11.97 -8.19
N LYS A 57 -6.60 -11.42 -8.93
CA LYS A 57 -7.24 -12.14 -10.03
C LYS A 57 -6.23 -12.53 -11.11
N GLN A 58 -5.33 -11.62 -11.45
CA GLN A 58 -4.31 -11.87 -12.46
C GLN A 58 -3.34 -12.98 -12.04
N ASN A 59 -3.07 -13.10 -10.74
CA ASN A 59 -2.15 -14.09 -10.21
C ASN A 59 -2.86 -15.33 -9.66
N ARG A 60 -4.14 -15.49 -9.97
CA ARG A 60 -4.96 -16.62 -9.53
C ARG A 60 -5.01 -16.76 -8.01
N ILE A 61 -5.05 -15.60 -7.34
CA ILE A 61 -5.20 -15.53 -5.90
C ILE A 61 -6.63 -15.08 -5.60
N THR A 62 -7.20 -15.54 -4.51
CA THR A 62 -8.51 -15.10 -4.06
C THR A 62 -8.49 -13.59 -3.79
N PRO A 63 -9.48 -12.81 -4.29
CA PRO A 63 -9.54 -11.39 -3.96
C PRO A 63 -9.60 -11.17 -2.45
N PRO A 64 -9.08 -10.01 -1.97
CA PRO A 64 -9.02 -9.77 -0.53
C PRO A 64 -10.43 -9.61 0.05
N ALA A 65 -10.77 -10.45 1.02
CA ALA A 65 -12.06 -10.39 1.71
C ALA A 65 -12.00 -9.46 2.93
N ASN A 66 -10.81 -9.22 3.47
CA ASN A 66 -10.63 -8.44 4.68
C ASN A 66 -9.26 -7.75 4.67
N LEU A 67 -8.98 -7.01 5.73
CA LEU A 67 -7.73 -6.26 5.86
C LEU A 67 -6.51 -7.19 5.86
N GLY A 68 -6.59 -8.33 6.54
CA GLY A 68 -5.48 -9.30 6.58
C GLY A 68 -5.10 -9.79 5.20
N ASP A 69 -6.09 -10.11 4.37
CA ASP A 69 -5.84 -10.54 2.99
C ASP A 69 -5.23 -9.42 2.16
N ALA A 70 -5.75 -8.19 2.34
CA ALA A 70 -5.23 -7.03 1.60
C ALA A 70 -3.78 -6.74 1.97
N VAL A 71 -3.43 -6.83 3.26
CA VAL A 71 -2.07 -6.63 3.73
C VAL A 71 -1.12 -7.67 3.13
N ARG A 72 -1.57 -8.91 3.04
CA ARG A 72 -0.77 -9.97 2.41
C ARG A 72 -0.51 -9.68 0.94
N LEU A 73 -1.51 -9.15 0.23
CA LEU A 73 -1.34 -8.79 -1.18
C LEU A 73 -0.35 -7.62 -1.33
N VAL A 74 -0.41 -6.63 -0.45
CA VAL A 74 0.57 -5.54 -0.44
C VAL A 74 1.97 -6.10 -0.22
N ALA A 75 2.13 -7.04 0.72
CA ALA A 75 3.42 -7.68 0.96
C ALA A 75 3.91 -8.42 -0.28
N ARG A 76 3.02 -9.09 -1.00
CA ARG A 76 3.39 -9.79 -2.25
C ARG A 76 3.89 -8.82 -3.31
N LEU A 77 3.30 -7.65 -3.42
CA LEU A 77 3.81 -6.62 -4.33
C LEU A 77 5.24 -6.22 -3.96
N GLY A 78 5.58 -6.30 -2.67
CA GLY A 78 6.94 -6.04 -2.19
C GLY A 78 7.89 -7.22 -2.27
N GLY A 79 7.45 -8.34 -2.85
CA GLY A 79 8.30 -9.51 -3.03
C GLY A 79 8.16 -10.58 -1.97
N TYR A 80 7.22 -10.43 -1.03
CA TYR A 80 6.99 -11.42 0.02
C TYR A 80 6.36 -12.67 -0.57
N LEU A 81 6.94 -13.84 -0.31
CA LEU A 81 6.47 -15.09 -0.88
C LEU A 81 5.42 -15.80 -0.02
N GLY A 82 5.40 -15.54 1.27
CA GLY A 82 4.41 -16.13 2.17
C GLY A 82 4.53 -17.62 2.33
N ARG A 83 5.76 -18.16 2.31
CA ARG A 83 5.99 -19.58 2.48
C ARG A 83 5.66 -20.00 3.92
N LYS A 84 5.39 -21.28 4.09
CA LYS A 84 4.95 -21.85 5.36
C LYS A 84 5.87 -21.50 6.53
N ASN A 85 7.17 -21.43 6.29
CA ASN A 85 8.15 -21.17 7.33
C ASN A 85 8.67 -19.72 7.32
N ASP A 86 8.09 -18.86 6.47
CA ASP A 86 8.52 -17.48 6.40
C ASP A 86 7.96 -16.69 7.57
N PRO A 87 8.75 -15.77 8.15
CA PRO A 87 8.22 -14.88 9.17
C PRO A 87 7.18 -13.93 8.56
N PRO A 88 6.32 -13.29 9.40
CA PRO A 88 5.40 -12.29 8.88
C PRO A 88 6.16 -11.18 8.15
N PRO A 89 5.54 -10.53 7.14
CA PRO A 89 6.24 -9.48 6.40
C PRO A 89 6.64 -8.33 7.32
N GLY A 90 7.89 -7.89 7.20
CA GLY A 90 8.41 -6.78 7.96
C GLY A 90 8.11 -5.43 7.31
N HIS A 91 8.54 -4.37 7.98
CA HIS A 91 8.31 -3.00 7.52
C HIS A 91 8.87 -2.72 6.14
N GLN A 92 10.07 -3.23 5.85
CA GLN A 92 10.73 -2.96 4.57
C GLN A 92 9.94 -3.54 3.41
N ILE A 93 9.46 -4.77 3.55
CA ILE A 93 8.65 -5.42 2.51
C ILE A 93 7.34 -4.68 2.34
N MET A 94 6.70 -4.30 3.43
CA MET A 94 5.45 -3.54 3.38
C MET A 94 5.64 -2.18 2.72
N TRP A 95 6.76 -1.52 3.02
CA TRP A 95 7.09 -0.25 2.41
C TRP A 95 7.24 -0.39 0.89
N GLN A 96 7.99 -1.40 0.44
CA GLN A 96 8.18 -1.67 -0.98
C GLN A 96 6.85 -2.02 -1.66
N GLY A 97 6.06 -2.87 -1.03
CA GLY A 97 4.75 -3.25 -1.58
C GLY A 97 3.81 -2.07 -1.70
N TYR A 98 3.78 -1.23 -0.67
CA TYR A 98 2.94 -0.02 -0.68
C TYR A 98 3.39 0.95 -1.78
N ALA A 99 4.70 1.12 -1.97
CA ALA A 99 5.22 1.97 -3.03
C ALA A 99 4.79 1.46 -4.41
N VAL A 100 4.90 0.16 -4.64
CA VAL A 100 4.45 -0.45 -5.90
C VAL A 100 2.95 -0.24 -6.08
N LEU A 101 2.17 -0.45 -5.03
CA LEU A 101 0.73 -0.24 -5.07
C LEU A 101 0.38 1.19 -5.46
N GLN A 102 1.07 2.17 -4.89
CA GLN A 102 0.83 3.58 -5.21
C GLN A 102 1.19 3.89 -6.66
N MET A 103 2.25 3.31 -7.18
CA MET A 103 2.63 3.48 -8.58
C MET A 103 1.55 2.92 -9.51
N ILE A 104 1.02 1.75 -9.20
CA ILE A 104 -0.05 1.14 -9.98
C ILE A 104 -1.33 1.98 -9.90
N CYS A 105 -1.67 2.47 -8.71
CA CYS A 105 -2.84 3.32 -8.53
C CYS A 105 -2.71 4.62 -9.31
N LEU A 106 -1.53 5.20 -9.35
CA LEU A 106 -1.28 6.41 -10.13
C LEU A 106 -1.49 6.15 -11.62
N GLY A 107 -0.92 5.05 -12.12
CA GLY A 107 -1.11 4.66 -13.51
C GLY A 107 -2.57 4.41 -13.86
N PHE A 108 -3.30 3.75 -12.95
CA PHE A 108 -4.72 3.50 -13.11
C PHE A 108 -5.53 4.81 -13.16
N SER A 109 -5.17 5.77 -12.31
CA SER A 109 -5.84 7.08 -12.28
C SER A 109 -5.58 7.92 -13.51
N LEU A 110 -4.42 7.72 -14.15
CA LEU A 110 -4.06 8.44 -15.37
C LEU A 110 -4.60 7.79 -16.63
N ARG A 111 -5.27 6.66 -16.49
CA ARG A 111 -5.84 5.95 -17.63
C ARG A 111 -6.88 6.82 -18.33
N PRO A 112 -6.83 6.95 -19.68
CA PRO A 112 -7.84 7.74 -20.40
C PRO A 112 -9.24 7.19 -20.19
N PRO A 113 -10.26 8.06 -20.07
CA PRO A 113 -11.62 7.61 -19.82
C PRO A 113 -12.27 6.84 -20.98
N ASP A 114 -11.69 6.89 -22.16
CA ASP A 114 -12.27 6.29 -23.36
C ASP A 114 -11.80 4.87 -23.64
N THR A 115 -11.01 4.27 -22.79
CA THR A 115 -10.51 2.93 -23.05
C THR A 115 -11.44 1.88 -22.47
N SER A 116 -12.63 1.88 -22.91
CA SER A 116 -13.60 0.86 -22.54
C SER A 116 -13.46 -0.37 -23.44
#